data_a4f7904f633236a997f1ea40d418d062
#
_entry.id   a4f7904f633236a997f1ea40d418d062
#
_cell.length_a   1.000
_cell.length_b   1.000
_cell.length_c   1.000
_cell.angle_alpha   90.00
_cell.angle_beta   90.00
_cell.angle_gamma   90.00
#
_symmetry.space_group_name_H-M   'P 1'
#
loop_
_entity.id
_entity.type
_entity.pdbx_description
1 polymer ?
#
loop_
_entity_poly.entity_id
_entity_poly.type
_entity_poly.pdbx_seq_one_letter_code
_entity_poly.pdbx_strand_id
1 'polypeptide(L)'
;TYADAFLAFSGDSSIKNNTLFFYDLNAKANYQIDEKNTIYLSGYFGRDELGLSETFGFGWGNTTATLRWNHLYSNRLFSNTSLIYSNYNYVIQNFLQENNFKVNSSIRDMNLKQDFQLALNNSHNIRFGLDLIHHTIAPGKITASASSSVNEVAVQKRKGSEIAAYISDEWELNDKINLVYGLRASSFFLFGPGNFYRYDADGKTNST
;
A
#
# COMPACT_ATOMS: atom_id res chain seq x y z
N THR A 1 15.29 15.46 -0.02
CA THR A 1 15.41 16.84 -0.54
C THR A 1 15.95 17.73 0.55
N TYR A 2 16.71 18.73 0.15
CA TYR A 2 17.17 19.82 1.02
C TYR A 2 16.33 21.10 0.80
N ALA A 3 15.02 20.94 0.50
CA ALA A 3 14.15 22.09 0.23
C ALA A 3 14.05 23.02 1.45
N ASP A 4 14.05 22.46 2.67
CA ASP A 4 14.09 23.25 3.91
C ASP A 4 15.30 24.19 3.98
N ALA A 5 16.44 23.76 3.45
CA ALA A 5 17.62 24.61 3.42
C ALA A 5 17.41 25.88 2.56
N PHE A 6 16.68 25.76 1.44
CA PHE A 6 16.33 26.91 0.60
C PHE A 6 15.30 27.82 1.28
N LEU A 7 14.34 27.26 1.99
CA LEU A 7 13.36 28.04 2.76
C LEU A 7 14.03 28.85 3.88
N ALA A 8 15.03 28.27 4.53
CA ALA A 8 15.80 28.95 5.60
C ALA A 8 16.56 30.20 5.12
N PHE A 9 16.90 30.30 3.84
CA PHE A 9 17.55 31.46 3.23
C PHE A 9 16.57 32.57 2.79
N SER A 10 15.24 32.31 2.86
CA SER A 10 14.25 33.34 2.54
C SER A 10 14.35 34.53 3.51
N GLY A 11 14.28 35.73 2.99
CA GLY A 11 14.18 36.96 3.81
C GLY A 11 12.80 37.15 4.44
N ASP A 12 11.78 36.35 3.99
CA ASP A 12 10.41 36.41 4.47
C ASP A 12 10.20 35.38 5.58
N SER A 13 9.81 35.83 6.77
CA SER A 13 9.58 34.97 7.94
C SER A 13 8.41 34.00 7.73
N SER A 14 7.43 34.33 6.91
CA SER A 14 6.29 33.47 6.59
C SER A 14 6.71 32.25 5.74
N ILE A 15 7.75 32.39 4.93
CA ILE A 15 8.33 31.32 4.12
C ILE A 15 9.35 30.52 4.94
N LYS A 16 10.14 31.19 5.74
CA LYS A 16 11.22 30.59 6.54
C LYS A 16 10.72 29.57 7.56
N ASN A 17 9.52 29.75 8.09
CA ASN A 17 8.90 28.85 9.07
C ASN A 17 8.14 27.69 8.43
N ASN A 18 8.16 27.55 7.11
CA ASN A 18 7.57 26.39 6.44
C ASN A 18 8.54 25.22 6.44
N THR A 19 8.00 24.02 6.53
CA THR A 19 8.73 22.76 6.39
C THR A 19 8.36 22.11 5.06
N LEU A 20 9.37 21.77 4.26
CA LEU A 20 9.20 20.97 3.05
C LEU A 20 10.34 19.95 2.97
N PHE A 21 10.04 18.75 3.38
CA PHE A 21 11.03 17.71 3.55
C PHE A 21 10.55 16.40 2.96
N PHE A 22 11.41 15.73 2.19
CA PHE A 22 11.14 14.37 1.72
C PHE A 22 12.43 13.56 1.54
N TYR A 23 12.33 12.29 1.80
CA TYR A 23 13.41 11.34 1.54
C TYR A 23 12.87 9.95 1.20
N ASP A 24 13.65 9.24 0.40
CA ASP A 24 13.42 7.88 -0.03
C ASP A 24 14.67 7.03 0.18
N LEU A 25 14.46 5.83 0.67
CA LEU A 25 15.47 4.79 0.77
C LEU A 25 14.99 3.54 0.06
N ASN A 26 15.79 3.04 -0.87
CA ASN A 26 15.58 1.78 -1.56
C ASN A 26 16.76 0.85 -1.34
N ALA A 27 16.49 -0.40 -1.00
CA ALA A 27 17.49 -1.43 -0.90
C ALA A 27 17.01 -2.70 -1.59
N LYS A 28 17.91 -3.35 -2.31
CA LYS A 28 17.68 -4.65 -2.93
C LYS A 28 18.89 -5.55 -2.72
N ALA A 29 18.62 -6.81 -2.37
CA ALA A 29 19.60 -7.87 -2.32
C ALA A 29 19.02 -9.13 -2.96
N ASN A 30 19.85 -9.92 -3.58
CA ASN A 30 19.48 -11.24 -4.08
C ASN A 30 20.56 -12.25 -3.72
N TYR A 31 20.13 -13.47 -3.48
CA TYR A 31 21.01 -14.57 -3.16
C TYR A 31 20.59 -15.80 -3.94
N GLN A 32 21.47 -16.31 -4.78
CA GLN A 32 21.27 -17.54 -5.51
C GLN A 32 21.71 -18.70 -4.60
N ILE A 33 20.76 -19.52 -4.16
CA ILE A 33 21.02 -20.68 -3.30
C ILE A 33 21.65 -21.80 -4.14
N ASP A 34 21.06 -22.07 -5.31
CA ASP A 34 21.52 -23.03 -6.31
C ASP A 34 21.01 -22.62 -7.70
N GLU A 35 21.21 -23.48 -8.71
CA GLU A 35 20.77 -23.20 -10.11
C GLU A 35 19.26 -23.05 -10.28
N LYS A 36 18.46 -23.55 -9.33
CA LYS A 36 16.99 -23.54 -9.39
C LYS A 36 16.35 -22.60 -8.39
N ASN A 37 17.10 -22.11 -7.42
CA ASN A 37 16.54 -21.35 -6.30
C ASN A 37 17.26 -20.01 -6.12
N THR A 38 16.49 -18.93 -6.22
CA THR A 38 16.98 -17.58 -5.95
C THR A 38 16.03 -16.85 -5.00
N ILE A 39 16.59 -16.24 -3.98
CA ILE A 39 15.84 -15.37 -3.05
C ILE A 39 16.16 -13.91 -3.38
N TYR A 40 15.14 -13.08 -3.36
CA TYR A 40 15.22 -11.63 -3.50
C TYR A 40 14.63 -10.98 -2.25
N LEU A 41 15.36 -10.05 -1.69
CA LEU A 41 14.87 -9.16 -0.63
C LEU A 41 14.89 -7.73 -1.16
N SER A 42 13.79 -7.02 -1.02
CA SER A 42 13.74 -5.60 -1.34
C SER A 42 12.98 -4.84 -0.26
N GLY A 43 13.41 -3.60 -0.02
CA GLY A 43 12.76 -2.70 0.92
C GLY A 43 12.72 -1.29 0.36
N TYR A 44 11.66 -0.59 0.70
CA TYR A 44 11.47 0.83 0.45
C TYR A 44 10.99 1.51 1.72
N PHE A 45 11.53 2.67 1.99
CA PHE A 45 11.07 3.56 3.03
C PHE A 45 11.10 4.98 2.52
N GLY A 46 9.95 5.67 2.54
CA GLY A 46 9.83 7.06 2.13
C GLY A 46 8.99 7.86 3.12
N ARG A 47 9.31 9.13 3.27
CA ARG A 47 8.56 10.07 4.08
C ARG A 47 8.60 11.46 3.49
N ASP A 48 7.45 12.10 3.45
CA ASP A 48 7.24 13.46 3.01
C ASP A 48 6.57 14.26 4.13
N GLU A 49 6.98 15.50 4.34
CA GLU A 49 6.40 16.42 5.30
C GLU A 49 6.28 17.82 4.69
N LEU A 50 5.09 18.38 4.82
CA LEU A 50 4.75 19.76 4.49
C LEU A 50 4.21 20.45 5.74
N GLY A 51 4.84 21.51 6.18
CA GLY A 51 4.38 22.38 7.26
C GLY A 51 4.24 23.82 6.78
N LEU A 52 3.10 24.44 7.02
CA LEU A 52 2.81 25.82 6.68
C LEU A 52 2.74 26.65 7.97
N SER A 53 3.81 27.37 8.26
CA SER A 53 3.92 28.44 9.27
C SER A 53 2.99 28.31 10.48
N GLU A 54 3.22 27.33 11.35
CA GLU A 54 2.47 27.15 12.61
C GLU A 54 0.93 27.02 12.49
N THR A 55 0.40 26.88 11.25
CA THR A 55 -1.05 26.78 11.02
C THR A 55 -1.47 25.38 10.64
N PHE A 56 -0.71 24.72 9.75
CA PHE A 56 -1.07 23.42 9.17
C PHE A 56 0.14 22.56 8.91
N GLY A 57 0.03 21.28 9.17
CA GLY A 57 1.03 20.28 8.84
C GLY A 57 0.39 19.06 8.16
N PHE A 58 1.05 18.55 7.14
CA PHE A 58 0.68 17.34 6.44
C PHE A 58 1.92 16.48 6.22
N GLY A 59 1.86 15.24 6.66
CA GLY A 59 2.95 14.29 6.46
C GLY A 59 2.40 12.93 6.03
N TRP A 60 3.11 12.26 5.14
CA TRP A 60 2.81 10.88 4.76
C TRP A 60 4.08 10.07 4.62
N GLY A 61 3.94 8.77 4.77
CA GLY A 61 5.05 7.85 4.64
C GLY A 61 4.60 6.50 4.12
N ASN A 62 5.50 5.82 3.45
CA ASN A 62 5.30 4.48 2.97
C ASN A 62 6.51 3.61 3.31
N THR A 63 6.25 2.43 3.85
CA THR A 63 7.26 1.41 4.13
C THR A 63 6.83 0.13 3.45
N THR A 64 7.67 -0.44 2.60
CA THR A 64 7.42 -1.74 2.00
C THR A 64 8.61 -2.66 2.16
N ALA A 65 8.34 -3.95 2.32
CA ALA A 65 9.34 -5.00 2.29
C ALA A 65 8.80 -6.18 1.48
N THR A 66 9.63 -6.74 0.62
CA THR A 66 9.27 -7.91 -0.20
C THR A 66 10.35 -8.96 -0.07
N LEU A 67 9.94 -10.15 0.33
CA LEU A 67 10.73 -11.37 0.23
C LEU A 67 10.14 -12.21 -0.91
N ARG A 68 10.93 -12.50 -1.94
CA ARG A 68 10.53 -13.33 -3.08
C ARG A 68 11.47 -14.51 -3.21
N TRP A 69 10.90 -15.69 -3.34
CA TRP A 69 11.59 -16.89 -3.70
C TRP A 69 11.19 -17.30 -5.12
N ASN A 70 12.17 -17.35 -6.01
CA ASN A 70 12.03 -17.87 -7.35
C ASN A 70 12.50 -19.32 -7.35
N HIS A 71 11.66 -20.23 -7.88
CA HIS A 71 11.99 -21.64 -7.98
C HIS A 71 11.76 -22.17 -9.40
N LEU A 72 12.80 -22.77 -9.97
CA LEU A 72 12.77 -23.39 -11.29
C LEU A 72 12.53 -24.90 -11.16
N TYR A 73 11.31 -25.34 -11.41
CA TYR A 73 10.96 -26.77 -11.40
C TYR A 73 11.55 -27.52 -12.62
N SER A 74 11.52 -26.87 -13.78
CA SER A 74 12.04 -27.37 -15.04
C SER A 74 12.33 -26.21 -16.00
N ASN A 75 12.90 -26.49 -17.18
CA ASN A 75 13.15 -25.47 -18.20
C ASN A 75 11.85 -24.80 -18.73
N ARG A 76 10.67 -25.31 -18.34
CA ARG A 76 9.38 -24.80 -18.78
C ARG A 76 8.48 -24.30 -17.67
N LEU A 77 8.77 -24.63 -16.43
CA LEU A 77 7.93 -24.27 -15.28
C LEU A 77 8.77 -23.62 -14.20
N PHE A 78 8.43 -22.40 -13.85
CA PHE A 78 8.97 -21.72 -12.68
C PHE A 78 7.88 -21.05 -11.84
N SER A 79 8.21 -20.73 -10.63
CA SER A 79 7.32 -20.01 -9.74
C SER A 79 8.01 -18.86 -9.02
N ASN A 80 7.21 -17.87 -8.62
CA ASN A 80 7.56 -16.82 -7.67
C ASN A 80 6.62 -16.90 -6.48
N THR A 81 7.17 -17.18 -5.31
CA THR A 81 6.47 -17.02 -4.03
C THR A 81 6.91 -15.71 -3.42
N SER A 82 5.98 -14.79 -3.18
CA SER A 82 6.28 -13.46 -2.65
C SER A 82 5.51 -13.21 -1.36
N LEU A 83 6.23 -12.80 -0.31
CA LEU A 83 5.67 -12.26 0.91
C LEU A 83 5.94 -10.75 0.89
N ILE A 84 4.87 -9.95 0.93
CA ILE A 84 4.96 -8.50 0.79
C ILE A 84 4.32 -7.86 2.01
N TYR A 85 5.04 -6.95 2.63
CA TYR A 85 4.54 -6.06 3.66
C TYR A 85 4.48 -4.64 3.12
N SER A 86 3.38 -3.94 3.39
CA SER A 86 3.23 -2.52 3.10
C SER A 86 2.57 -1.81 4.27
N ASN A 87 3.06 -0.62 4.59
CA ASN A 87 2.45 0.26 5.59
C ASN A 87 2.50 1.69 5.08
N TYR A 88 1.34 2.19 4.68
CA TYR A 88 1.14 3.59 4.33
C TYR A 88 0.49 4.32 5.51
N ASN A 89 1.03 5.47 5.88
CA ASN A 89 0.47 6.30 6.94
C ASN A 89 0.45 7.76 6.50
N TYR A 90 -0.52 8.51 7.01
CA TYR A 90 -0.52 9.95 6.87
C TYR A 90 -0.98 10.63 8.17
N VAL A 91 -0.53 11.85 8.33
CA VAL A 91 -0.81 12.71 9.47
C VAL A 91 -1.24 14.06 8.96
N ILE A 92 -2.35 14.56 9.47
CA ILE A 92 -2.80 15.94 9.26
C ILE A 92 -2.79 16.62 10.63
N GLN A 93 -2.22 17.81 10.71
CA GLN A 93 -2.14 18.61 11.93
C GLN A 93 -2.66 20.02 11.66
N ASN A 94 -3.51 20.49 12.55
CA ASN A 94 -3.91 21.88 12.63
C ASN A 94 -3.35 22.45 13.94
N PHE A 95 -2.59 23.55 13.86
CA PHE A 95 -1.91 24.15 15.00
C PHE A 95 -2.65 25.41 15.54
N LEU A 96 -3.78 25.80 14.94
CA LEU A 96 -4.55 26.95 15.41
C LEU A 96 -5.05 26.72 16.83
N GLN A 97 -4.78 27.66 17.74
CA GLN A 97 -4.91 27.48 19.21
C GLN A 97 -6.26 26.93 19.66
N GLU A 98 -7.38 27.43 19.13
CA GLU A 98 -8.72 27.00 19.49
C GLU A 98 -9.15 25.69 18.77
N ASN A 99 -8.47 25.32 17.70
CA ASN A 99 -8.79 24.17 16.85
C ASN A 99 -7.56 23.26 16.63
N ASN A 100 -6.69 23.17 17.61
CA ASN A 100 -5.51 22.31 17.51
C ASN A 100 -5.91 20.84 17.58
N PHE A 101 -5.65 20.13 16.49
CA PHE A 101 -5.90 18.68 16.41
C PHE A 101 -4.90 18.00 15.49
N LYS A 102 -4.77 16.71 15.70
CA LYS A 102 -3.98 15.81 14.87
C LYS A 102 -4.81 14.62 14.43
N VAL A 103 -4.84 14.36 13.13
CA VAL A 103 -5.44 13.15 12.54
C VAL A 103 -4.33 12.20 12.10
N ASN A 104 -4.39 10.96 12.57
CA ASN A 104 -3.49 9.90 12.13
C ASN A 104 -4.30 8.81 11.45
N SER A 105 -3.89 8.41 10.25
CA SER A 105 -4.49 7.31 9.50
C SER A 105 -3.41 6.37 8.97
N SER A 106 -3.75 5.10 8.82
CA SER A 106 -2.82 4.13 8.23
C SER A 106 -3.54 2.98 7.56
N ILE A 107 -2.90 2.44 6.53
CA ILE A 107 -3.27 1.19 5.87
C ILE A 107 -2.04 0.28 5.92
N ARG A 108 -2.22 -0.90 6.50
CA ARG A 108 -1.18 -1.92 6.57
C ARG A 108 -1.66 -3.17 5.86
N ASP A 109 -0.83 -3.65 4.94
CA ASP A 109 -1.11 -4.83 4.14
C ASP A 109 -0.04 -5.89 4.34
N MET A 110 -0.49 -7.14 4.43
CA MET A 110 0.32 -8.34 4.34
C MET A 110 -0.18 -9.16 3.16
N ASN A 111 0.69 -9.39 2.18
CA ASN A 111 0.32 -10.09 0.95
C ASN A 111 1.21 -11.32 0.79
N LEU A 112 0.55 -12.48 0.56
CA LEU A 112 1.18 -13.71 0.11
C LEU A 112 0.74 -13.99 -1.32
N LYS A 113 1.68 -13.95 -2.25
CA LYS A 113 1.42 -14.14 -3.67
C LYS A 113 2.21 -15.33 -4.20
N GLN A 114 1.52 -16.21 -4.92
CA GLN A 114 2.10 -17.36 -5.61
C GLN A 114 1.79 -17.26 -7.09
N ASP A 115 2.83 -17.05 -7.90
CA ASP A 115 2.77 -16.98 -9.36
C ASP A 115 3.48 -18.20 -9.96
N PHE A 116 2.88 -18.79 -10.98
CA PHE A 116 3.48 -19.82 -11.82
C PHE A 116 3.52 -19.33 -13.27
N GLN A 117 4.58 -19.70 -13.97
CA GLN A 117 4.68 -19.52 -15.42
C GLN A 117 5.10 -20.84 -16.04
N LEU A 118 4.31 -21.29 -17.00
CA LEU A 118 4.48 -22.54 -17.72
C LEU A 118 4.59 -22.27 -19.23
N ALA A 119 5.78 -22.44 -19.78
CA ALA A 119 5.95 -22.53 -21.23
C ALA A 119 5.41 -23.89 -21.71
N LEU A 120 4.11 -23.94 -22.03
CA LEU A 120 3.44 -25.18 -22.42
C LEU A 120 4.05 -25.76 -23.70
N ASN A 121 4.30 -24.89 -24.67
CA ASN A 121 5.02 -25.15 -25.93
C ASN A 121 5.64 -23.86 -26.45
N ASN A 122 6.09 -23.84 -27.71
CA ASN A 122 6.73 -22.67 -28.31
C ASN A 122 5.77 -21.50 -28.55
N SER A 123 4.46 -21.75 -28.57
CA SER A 123 3.43 -20.75 -28.89
C SER A 123 2.57 -20.36 -27.69
N HIS A 124 2.59 -21.09 -26.59
CA HIS A 124 1.75 -20.86 -25.43
C HIS A 124 2.56 -20.70 -24.14
N ASN A 125 2.40 -19.55 -23.50
CA ASN A 125 3.01 -19.23 -22.21
C ASN A 125 1.93 -18.92 -21.18
N ILE A 126 1.63 -19.91 -20.36
CA ILE A 126 0.53 -19.86 -19.39
C ILE A 126 1.06 -19.27 -18.09
N ARG A 127 0.37 -18.27 -17.54
CA ARG A 127 0.60 -17.73 -16.19
C ARG A 127 -0.63 -17.97 -15.34
N PHE A 128 -0.43 -18.47 -14.13
CA PHE A 128 -1.52 -18.69 -13.17
C PHE A 128 -1.01 -18.48 -11.76
N GLY A 129 -1.92 -18.16 -10.86
CA GLY A 129 -1.50 -17.91 -9.50
C GLY A 129 -2.63 -17.59 -8.54
N LEU A 130 -2.21 -17.41 -7.29
CA LEU A 130 -3.05 -17.04 -6.15
C LEU A 130 -2.48 -15.78 -5.49
N ASP A 131 -3.37 -14.93 -4.99
CA ASP A 131 -3.04 -13.70 -4.31
C ASP A 131 -3.90 -13.59 -3.06
N LEU A 132 -3.27 -13.47 -1.89
CA LEU A 132 -3.91 -13.39 -0.59
C LEU A 132 -3.43 -12.14 0.12
N ILE A 133 -4.31 -11.15 0.29
CA ILE A 133 -3.97 -9.89 0.94
C ILE A 133 -4.78 -9.75 2.22
N HIS A 134 -4.12 -9.43 3.31
CA HIS A 134 -4.76 -9.06 4.57
C HIS A 134 -4.54 -7.58 4.84
N HIS A 135 -5.63 -6.83 4.92
CA HIS A 135 -5.66 -5.40 5.15
C HIS A 135 -5.96 -5.09 6.62
N THR A 136 -5.23 -4.15 7.20
CA THR A 136 -5.60 -3.49 8.45
C THR A 136 -5.68 -1.99 8.18
N ILE A 137 -6.89 -1.44 8.23
CA ILE A 137 -7.18 -0.05 7.93
C ILE A 137 -7.52 0.67 9.23
N ALA A 138 -6.77 1.70 9.58
CA ALA A 138 -7.07 2.64 10.64
C ALA A 138 -7.50 3.97 10.00
N PRO A 139 -8.82 4.21 9.81
CA PRO A 139 -9.33 5.31 8.97
C PRO A 139 -9.01 6.70 9.50
N GLY A 140 -8.86 6.82 10.82
CA GLY A 140 -8.46 8.05 11.46
C GLY A 140 -8.65 8.02 12.98
N LYS A 141 -7.70 8.63 13.68
CA LYS A 141 -7.82 8.99 15.09
C LYS A 141 -7.56 10.49 15.19
N ILE A 142 -8.57 11.23 15.62
CA ILE A 142 -8.44 12.65 15.96
C ILE A 142 -8.02 12.74 17.40
N THR A 143 -6.88 13.37 17.66
CA THR A 143 -6.41 13.76 19.00
C THR A 143 -6.37 15.26 19.06
N ALA A 144 -6.95 15.83 20.09
CA ALA A 144 -7.01 17.28 20.30
C ALA A 144 -6.14 17.69 21.50
N SER A 145 -5.68 18.93 21.52
CA SER A 145 -5.04 19.49 22.70
C SER A 145 -6.09 19.83 23.78
N ALA A 146 -5.68 19.92 25.04
CA ALA A 146 -6.58 20.21 26.16
C ALA A 146 -7.30 21.57 26.01
N SER A 147 -6.75 22.49 25.21
CA SER A 147 -7.32 23.81 24.92
C SER A 147 -8.15 23.83 23.65
N SER A 148 -8.29 22.71 22.94
CA SER A 148 -9.01 22.66 21.66
C SER A 148 -10.51 22.47 21.89
N SER A 149 -11.32 23.13 21.05
CA SER A 149 -12.76 22.90 20.96
C SER A 149 -13.12 21.61 20.19
N VAL A 150 -12.15 20.95 19.58
CA VAL A 150 -12.33 19.73 18.80
C VAL A 150 -12.45 18.50 19.70
N ASN A 151 -13.49 17.72 19.52
CA ASN A 151 -13.67 16.47 20.25
C ASN A 151 -12.72 15.38 19.71
N GLU A 152 -12.12 14.63 20.62
CA GLU A 152 -11.37 13.43 20.26
C GLU A 152 -12.31 12.36 19.70
N VAL A 153 -11.97 11.84 18.53
CA VAL A 153 -12.71 10.77 17.87
C VAL A 153 -11.73 9.74 17.34
N ALA A 154 -11.99 8.48 17.62
CA ALA A 154 -11.27 7.36 17.02
C ALA A 154 -12.24 6.52 16.17
N VAL A 155 -12.03 6.50 14.87
CA VAL A 155 -12.76 5.61 13.98
C VAL A 155 -12.23 4.19 14.18
N GLN A 156 -13.15 3.23 14.31
CA GLN A 156 -12.80 1.85 14.54
C GLN A 156 -11.93 1.29 13.41
N LYS A 157 -10.87 0.60 13.78
CA LYS A 157 -10.02 -0.13 12.83
C LYS A 157 -10.85 -1.20 12.11
N ARG A 158 -10.63 -1.32 10.81
CA ARG A 158 -11.24 -2.34 9.96
C ARG A 158 -10.18 -3.32 9.50
N LYS A 159 -10.55 -4.60 9.46
CA LYS A 159 -9.71 -5.66 8.91
C LYS A 159 -10.46 -6.33 7.78
N GLY A 160 -9.76 -6.64 6.72
CA GLY A 160 -10.32 -7.37 5.59
C GLY A 160 -9.27 -8.25 4.95
N SER A 161 -9.73 -9.23 4.16
CA SER A 161 -8.85 -10.02 3.32
C SER A 161 -9.40 -10.11 1.92
N GLU A 162 -8.52 -10.01 0.94
CA GLU A 162 -8.82 -10.31 -0.45
C GLU A 162 -8.13 -11.62 -0.82
N ILE A 163 -8.88 -12.48 -1.50
CA ILE A 163 -8.38 -13.73 -2.09
C ILE A 163 -8.67 -13.64 -3.58
N ALA A 164 -7.66 -13.85 -4.40
CA ALA A 164 -7.82 -13.89 -5.84
C ALA A 164 -7.07 -15.08 -6.44
N ALA A 165 -7.66 -15.64 -7.52
CA ALA A 165 -7.02 -16.61 -8.38
C ALA A 165 -7.10 -16.13 -9.83
N TYR A 166 -6.08 -16.41 -10.61
CA TYR A 166 -6.03 -16.01 -12.00
C TYR A 166 -5.32 -17.04 -12.87
N ILE A 167 -5.67 -17.04 -14.14
CA ILE A 167 -4.99 -17.75 -15.21
C ILE A 167 -5.00 -16.89 -16.46
N SER A 168 -3.89 -16.84 -17.18
CA SER A 168 -3.78 -16.18 -18.48
C SER A 168 -2.89 -17.00 -19.41
N ASP A 169 -3.12 -16.83 -20.70
CA ASP A 169 -2.29 -17.39 -21.74
C ASP A 169 -1.81 -16.30 -22.69
N GLU A 170 -0.55 -16.32 -23.00
CA GLU A 170 0.07 -15.55 -24.06
C GLU A 170 0.32 -16.49 -25.21
N TRP A 171 -0.49 -16.32 -26.29
CA TRP A 171 -0.50 -17.17 -27.45
C TRP A 171 0.11 -16.47 -28.67
N GLU A 172 1.27 -16.93 -29.07
CA GLU A 172 1.88 -16.56 -30.35
C GLU A 172 1.20 -17.28 -31.49
N LEU A 173 0.21 -16.64 -32.11
CA LEU A 173 -0.53 -17.18 -33.24
C LEU A 173 0.34 -17.31 -34.49
N ASN A 174 1.22 -16.34 -34.71
CA ASN A 174 2.25 -16.30 -35.75
C ASN A 174 3.23 -15.16 -35.47
N ASP A 175 4.28 -15.00 -36.29
CA ASP A 175 5.35 -13.99 -36.12
C ASP A 175 4.87 -12.54 -36.04
N LYS A 176 3.59 -12.25 -36.35
CA LYS A 176 3.02 -10.89 -36.39
C LYS A 176 1.90 -10.69 -35.38
N ILE A 177 1.33 -11.75 -34.82
CA ILE A 177 0.15 -11.69 -33.95
C ILE A 177 0.44 -12.47 -32.68
N ASN A 178 0.39 -11.74 -31.58
CA ASN A 178 0.40 -12.29 -30.22
C ASN A 178 -0.89 -11.92 -29.52
N LEU A 179 -1.57 -12.90 -28.93
CA LEU A 179 -2.82 -12.73 -28.19
C LEU A 179 -2.58 -13.01 -26.70
N VAL A 180 -3.02 -12.09 -25.84
CA VAL A 180 -3.00 -12.28 -24.40
C VAL A 180 -4.43 -12.26 -23.90
N TYR A 181 -4.84 -13.32 -23.23
CA TYR A 181 -6.17 -13.44 -22.65
C TYR A 181 -6.11 -14.17 -21.30
N GLY A 182 -7.11 -13.94 -20.45
CA GLY A 182 -7.10 -14.56 -19.13
C GLY A 182 -8.38 -14.30 -18.35
N LEU A 183 -8.47 -14.94 -17.21
CA LEU A 183 -9.54 -14.79 -16.23
C LEU A 183 -8.94 -14.55 -14.85
N ARG A 184 -9.58 -13.69 -14.08
CA ARG A 184 -9.31 -13.47 -12.65
C ARG A 184 -10.62 -13.47 -11.89
N ALA A 185 -10.65 -14.23 -10.81
CA ALA A 185 -11.73 -14.18 -9.82
C ALA A 185 -11.16 -13.67 -8.51
N SER A 186 -11.87 -12.76 -7.86
CA SER A 186 -11.49 -12.25 -6.54
C SER A 186 -12.71 -12.17 -5.62
N SER A 187 -12.45 -12.31 -4.31
CA SER A 187 -13.43 -12.15 -3.26
C SER A 187 -12.82 -11.34 -2.12
N PHE A 188 -13.61 -10.42 -1.57
CA PHE A 188 -13.23 -9.60 -0.44
C PHE A 188 -14.07 -9.97 0.79
N PHE A 189 -13.40 -10.14 1.92
CA PHE A 189 -14.00 -10.47 3.22
C PHE A 189 -13.68 -9.37 4.23
N LEU A 190 -14.69 -8.81 4.84
CA LEU A 190 -14.53 -7.85 5.93
C LEU A 190 -14.66 -8.57 7.27
N PHE A 191 -13.71 -8.35 8.18
CA PHE A 191 -13.66 -8.98 9.49
C PHE A 191 -13.88 -7.98 10.62
N GLY A 192 -14.42 -8.49 11.72
CA GLY A 192 -14.51 -7.79 12.99
C GLY A 192 -15.93 -7.39 13.36
N PRO A 193 -16.13 -7.03 14.64
CA PRO A 193 -17.40 -6.49 15.08
C PRO A 193 -17.62 -5.15 14.38
N GLY A 194 -18.74 -4.98 13.73
CA GLY A 194 -19.13 -3.75 13.08
C GLY A 194 -20.62 -3.79 12.78
N ASN A 195 -21.29 -2.67 13.02
CA ASN A 195 -22.66 -2.49 12.58
C ASN A 195 -22.61 -2.22 11.08
N PHE A 196 -23.23 -3.10 10.30
CA PHE A 196 -23.46 -2.88 8.89
C PHE A 196 -24.84 -2.26 8.73
N TYR A 197 -24.88 -1.01 8.30
CA TYR A 197 -26.13 -0.34 8.04
C TYR A 197 -26.53 -0.57 6.59
N ARG A 198 -27.77 -1.06 6.39
CA ARG A 198 -28.42 -0.97 5.08
C ARG A 198 -29.15 0.35 5.02
N TYR A 199 -28.96 1.07 3.93
CA TYR A 199 -29.67 2.32 3.65
C TYR A 199 -30.76 2.02 2.65
N ASP A 200 -31.95 2.60 2.88
CA ASP A 200 -33.02 2.64 1.89
C ASP A 200 -32.75 3.66 0.78
N ALA A 201 -33.67 3.79 -0.19
CA ALA A 201 -33.56 4.76 -1.28
C ALA A 201 -33.52 6.22 -0.81
N ASP A 202 -34.00 6.51 0.39
CA ASP A 202 -34.02 7.83 1.02
C ASP A 202 -32.80 8.07 1.93
N GLY A 203 -31.85 7.12 1.99
CA GLY A 203 -30.63 7.22 2.80
C GLY A 203 -30.85 6.99 4.30
N LYS A 204 -31.98 6.46 4.72
CA LYS A 204 -32.25 6.11 6.12
C LYS A 204 -31.72 4.73 6.43
N THR A 205 -31.14 4.57 7.62
CA THR A 205 -30.65 3.28 8.10
C THR A 205 -31.81 2.35 8.44
N ASN A 206 -31.88 1.20 7.79
CA ASN A 206 -32.74 0.10 8.23
C ASN A 206 -32.02 -0.65 9.35
N SER A 207 -32.52 -0.52 10.60
CA SER A 207 -32.11 -1.38 11.70
C SER A 207 -32.68 -2.79 11.46
N THR A 208 -31.81 -3.75 11.28
CA THR A 208 -32.14 -5.19 11.47
C THR A 208 -31.74 -5.61 12.86
#